data_27dfe6a7447f5916643c60888c570038
#
_entry.id   27dfe6a7447f5916643c60888c570038
#
_cell.length_a   1.000
_cell.length_b   1.000
_cell.length_c   1.000
_cell.angle_alpha   90.00
_cell.angle_beta   90.00
_cell.angle_gamma   90.00
#
_symmetry.space_group_name_H-M   'P 1'
#
loop_
_entity.id
_entity.type
_entity.pdbx_description
1 polymer ?
#
loop_
_entity_poly.entity_id
_entity_poly.type
_entity_poly.pdbx_seq_one_letter_code
_entity_poly.pdbx_strand_id
1 'polypeptide(L)'
;MDFTEKTISSKEIFDGKIVKLKVDTVTLPNGKTATRELIDHPGGVGIVAVDENNRVYVVKQYRKPFDKVITEIPAGKLEYGEEPLPAAIRELEEETGCRAEKIIPMGSFY
;
A
#
# COMPACT_ATOMS: atom_id res chain seq x y z
N MET A 1 -3.70 -29.17 -7.96
CA MET A 1 -3.69 -29.17 -6.46
C MET A 1 -4.37 -27.89 -6.00
N ASP A 2 -5.31 -27.99 -5.11
CA ASP A 2 -5.99 -26.81 -4.54
C ASP A 2 -5.28 -26.40 -3.25
N PHE A 3 -4.73 -25.19 -3.23
CA PHE A 3 -4.07 -24.61 -2.07
C PHE A 3 -4.98 -23.69 -1.26
N THR A 4 -6.28 -23.64 -1.60
CA THR A 4 -7.24 -22.75 -0.94
C THR A 4 -7.36 -23.07 0.55
N GLU A 5 -7.25 -22.04 1.36
CA GLU A 5 -7.54 -22.08 2.79
C GLU A 5 -8.96 -21.55 3.02
N LYS A 6 -9.80 -22.35 3.64
CA LYS A 6 -11.21 -21.95 3.92
C LYS A 6 -11.30 -21.34 5.30
N THR A 7 -11.78 -20.11 5.38
CA THR A 7 -12.04 -19.45 6.68
C THR A 7 -13.18 -20.14 7.42
N ILE A 8 -12.93 -20.58 8.64
CA ILE A 8 -13.90 -21.17 9.56
C ILE A 8 -14.55 -20.06 10.41
N SER A 9 -13.71 -19.16 10.94
CA SER A 9 -14.14 -18.06 11.80
C SER A 9 -13.16 -16.90 11.70
N SER A 10 -13.61 -15.71 12.06
CA SER A 10 -12.84 -14.50 12.06
C SER A 10 -13.04 -13.72 13.34
N LYS A 11 -11.96 -13.19 13.91
CA LYS A 11 -12.00 -12.34 15.10
C LYS A 11 -11.30 -11.03 14.81
N GLU A 12 -12.03 -9.91 14.94
CA GLU A 12 -11.44 -8.59 14.87
C GLU A 12 -10.62 -8.32 16.15
N ILE A 13 -9.37 -7.88 15.96
CA ILE A 13 -8.43 -7.57 17.06
C ILE A 13 -8.28 -6.07 17.22
N PHE A 14 -8.17 -5.33 16.11
CA PHE A 14 -7.97 -3.88 16.10
C PHE A 14 -8.64 -3.25 14.89
N ASP A 15 -9.38 -2.19 15.13
CA ASP A 15 -10.03 -1.38 14.09
C ASP A 15 -9.54 0.07 14.25
N GLY A 16 -8.46 0.39 13.53
CA GLY A 16 -7.81 1.69 13.57
C GLY A 16 -8.29 2.64 12.47
N LYS A 17 -7.72 3.84 12.47
CA LYS A 17 -8.03 4.84 11.44
C LYS A 17 -7.50 4.44 10.05
N ILE A 18 -6.40 3.69 10.01
CA ILE A 18 -5.70 3.33 8.77
C ILE A 18 -5.77 1.84 8.53
N VAL A 19 -5.47 1.03 9.54
CA VAL A 19 -5.39 -0.42 9.44
C VAL A 19 -6.44 -1.10 10.30
N LYS A 20 -6.89 -2.26 9.82
CA LYS A 20 -7.68 -3.20 10.60
C LYS A 20 -6.91 -4.49 10.72
N LEU A 21 -6.88 -5.07 11.90
CA LEU A 21 -6.27 -6.36 12.17
C LEU A 21 -7.33 -7.35 12.59
N LYS A 22 -7.37 -8.48 11.91
CA LYS A 22 -8.20 -9.62 12.30
C LYS A 22 -7.39 -10.91 12.31
N VAL A 23 -7.87 -11.89 13.06
CA VAL A 23 -7.33 -13.25 13.04
C VAL A 23 -8.40 -14.19 12.50
N ASP A 24 -8.09 -14.83 11.40
CA ASP A 24 -8.92 -15.86 10.81
C ASP A 24 -8.42 -17.25 11.26
N THR A 25 -9.37 -18.11 11.64
CA THR A 25 -9.12 -19.54 11.75
C THR A 25 -9.48 -20.18 10.42
N VAL A 26 -8.56 -20.93 9.84
CA VAL A 26 -8.71 -21.51 8.51
C VAL A 26 -8.50 -23.02 8.52
N THR A 27 -9.11 -23.71 7.55
CA THR A 27 -8.80 -25.11 7.24
C THR A 27 -7.76 -25.14 6.13
N LEU A 28 -6.64 -25.80 6.39
CA LEU A 28 -5.56 -26.02 5.43
C LEU A 28 -5.95 -27.10 4.41
N PRO A 29 -5.28 -27.18 3.24
CA PRO A 29 -5.53 -28.23 2.24
C PRO A 29 -5.37 -29.65 2.78
N ASN A 30 -4.57 -29.85 3.82
CA ASN A 30 -4.38 -31.16 4.47
C ASN A 30 -5.43 -31.48 5.56
N GLY A 31 -6.49 -30.64 5.68
CA GLY A 31 -7.56 -30.81 6.65
C GLY A 31 -7.25 -30.33 8.08
N LYS A 32 -6.04 -29.87 8.35
CA LYS A 32 -5.69 -29.27 9.66
C LYS A 32 -6.18 -27.84 9.78
N THR A 33 -6.29 -27.34 10.98
CA THR A 33 -6.62 -25.94 11.25
C THR A 33 -5.35 -25.13 11.55
N ALA A 34 -5.39 -23.85 11.17
CA ALA A 34 -4.34 -22.87 11.49
C ALA A 34 -4.98 -21.49 11.67
N THR A 35 -4.21 -20.54 12.16
CA THR A 35 -4.64 -19.12 12.24
C THR A 35 -3.85 -18.29 11.25
N ARG A 36 -4.48 -17.19 10.79
CA ARG A 36 -3.88 -16.17 9.93
C ARG A 36 -4.13 -14.80 10.52
N GLU A 37 -3.06 -14.06 10.74
CA GLU A 37 -3.15 -12.65 11.12
C GLU A 37 -3.21 -11.81 9.85
N LEU A 38 -4.30 -11.09 9.65
CA LEU A 38 -4.59 -10.35 8.42
C LEU A 38 -4.70 -8.86 8.73
N ILE A 39 -3.89 -8.06 8.03
CA ILE A 39 -3.97 -6.61 8.08
C ILE A 39 -4.67 -6.12 6.83
N ASP A 40 -5.78 -5.40 7.02
CA ASP A 40 -6.47 -4.70 5.96
C ASP A 40 -5.98 -3.25 5.90
N HIS A 41 -5.47 -2.85 4.74
CA HIS A 41 -4.95 -1.52 4.44
C HIS A 41 -5.39 -1.13 3.03
N PRO A 42 -5.82 0.14 2.80
CA PRO A 42 -6.32 0.53 1.49
C PRO A 42 -5.27 0.53 0.37
N GLY A 43 -4.01 0.38 0.72
CA GLY A 43 -2.92 0.42 -0.26
C GLY A 43 -2.30 1.81 -0.40
N GLY A 44 -1.41 1.93 -1.35
CA GLY A 44 -0.74 3.18 -1.65
C GLY A 44 -0.21 3.23 -3.08
N VAL A 45 0.20 4.41 -3.49
CA VAL A 45 0.86 4.65 -4.77
C VAL A 45 2.23 5.27 -4.52
N GLY A 46 3.21 4.89 -5.33
CA GLY A 46 4.51 5.54 -5.38
C GLY A 46 4.79 5.99 -6.81
N ILE A 47 5.45 7.12 -6.97
CA ILE A 47 5.72 7.72 -8.28
C ILE A 47 7.23 7.88 -8.46
N VAL A 48 7.77 7.33 -9.54
CA VAL A 48 9.12 7.65 -10.00
C VAL A 48 8.97 8.79 -11.00
N ALA A 49 9.17 10.02 -10.53
CA ALA A 49 9.02 11.22 -11.33
C ALA A 49 10.40 11.68 -11.84
N VAL A 50 10.55 11.75 -13.15
CA VAL A 50 11.80 12.12 -13.82
C VAL A 50 11.60 13.39 -14.63
N ASP A 51 12.47 14.37 -14.45
CA ASP A 51 12.44 15.61 -15.24
C ASP A 51 13.18 15.49 -16.56
N GLU A 52 13.14 16.54 -17.35
CA GLU A 52 13.82 16.65 -18.67
C GLU A 52 15.33 16.50 -18.60
N ASN A 53 15.95 16.67 -17.43
CA ASN A 53 17.38 16.51 -17.20
C ASN A 53 17.73 15.15 -16.58
N ASN A 54 16.84 14.17 -16.64
CA ASN A 54 16.99 12.84 -16.02
C ASN A 54 17.21 12.88 -14.49
N ARG A 55 16.68 13.88 -13.80
CA ARG A 55 16.72 13.95 -12.34
C ARG A 55 15.44 13.39 -11.76
N VAL A 56 15.54 12.62 -10.70
CA VAL A 56 14.41 12.03 -10.00
C VAL A 56 13.98 12.93 -8.84
N TYR A 57 12.70 13.25 -8.77
CA TYR A 57 12.12 13.95 -7.63
C TYR A 57 12.06 13.03 -6.42
N VAL A 58 12.54 13.53 -5.30
CA VAL A 58 12.47 12.84 -4.01
C VAL A 58 11.95 13.81 -2.94
N VAL A 59 11.32 13.25 -1.92
CA VAL A 59 10.81 13.99 -0.77
C VAL A 59 11.47 13.49 0.51
N LYS A 60 11.57 14.36 1.52
CA LYS A 60 12.05 13.98 2.85
C LYS A 60 10.86 13.93 3.79
N GLN A 61 10.70 12.82 4.48
CA GLN A 61 9.63 12.63 5.45
C GLN A 61 10.15 11.98 6.72
N TYR A 62 9.65 12.44 7.87
CA TYR A 62 9.86 11.75 9.12
C TYR A 62 8.99 10.49 9.17
N ARG A 63 9.61 9.35 9.35
CA ARG A 63 8.92 8.08 9.44
C ARG A 63 9.02 7.52 10.85
N LYS A 64 7.91 7.58 11.58
CA LYS A 64 7.86 7.15 12.99
C LYS A 64 8.33 5.71 13.21
N PRO A 65 8.05 4.70 12.34
CA PRO A 65 8.58 3.35 12.53
C PRO A 65 10.10 3.26 12.55
N PHE A 66 10.79 4.20 11.89
CA PHE A 66 12.26 4.27 11.85
C PHE A 66 12.82 5.34 12.79
N ASP A 67 11.94 6.16 13.36
CA ASP A 67 12.26 7.30 14.24
C ASP A 67 13.27 8.28 13.64
N LYS A 68 13.18 8.49 12.33
CA LYS A 68 14.08 9.39 11.57
C LYS A 68 13.45 9.94 10.30
N VAL A 69 14.08 11.00 9.77
CA VAL A 69 13.79 11.51 8.43
C VAL A 69 14.45 10.61 7.40
N ILE A 70 13.69 10.17 6.41
CA ILE A 70 14.20 9.41 5.27
C ILE A 70 13.86 10.11 3.96
N THR A 71 14.62 9.80 2.92
CA THR A 71 14.40 10.29 1.56
C THR A 71 13.64 9.22 0.78
N GLU A 72 12.55 9.62 0.17
CA GLU A 72 11.61 8.72 -0.51
C GLU A 72 11.19 9.27 -1.86
N ILE A 73 10.67 8.41 -2.73
CA ILE A 73 9.90 8.87 -3.89
C ILE A 73 8.57 9.47 -3.41
N PRO A 74 7.94 10.38 -4.17
CA PRO A 74 6.59 10.84 -3.90
C PRO A 74 5.64 9.65 -3.81
N ALA A 75 4.82 9.61 -2.77
CA ALA A 75 3.93 8.50 -2.50
C ALA A 75 2.76 8.94 -1.60
N GLY A 76 1.67 8.23 -1.68
CA GLY A 76 0.52 8.49 -0.82
C GLY A 76 -0.36 7.27 -0.62
N LYS A 77 -1.17 7.31 0.42
CA LYS A 77 -2.17 6.27 0.68
C LYS A 77 -3.35 6.41 -0.26
N LEU A 78 -3.86 5.26 -0.71
CA LEU A 78 -5.15 5.19 -1.38
C LEU A 78 -6.28 5.24 -0.36
N GLU A 79 -7.40 5.82 -0.74
CA GLU A 79 -8.67 5.56 -0.09
C GLU A 79 -9.27 4.26 -0.63
N TYR A 80 -10.17 3.63 0.16
CA TYR A 80 -10.85 2.43 -0.31
C TYR A 80 -11.65 2.72 -1.59
N GLY A 81 -11.37 1.95 -2.65
CA GLY A 81 -11.99 2.11 -3.96
C GLY A 81 -11.39 3.21 -4.82
N GLU A 82 -10.35 3.91 -4.37
CA GLU A 82 -9.65 4.91 -5.17
C GLU A 82 -8.79 4.24 -6.24
N GLU A 83 -8.89 4.73 -7.46
CA GLU A 83 -8.06 4.25 -8.58
C GLU A 83 -6.61 4.73 -8.43
N PRO A 84 -5.61 3.86 -8.63
CA PRO A 84 -4.20 4.21 -8.45
C PRO A 84 -3.70 5.36 -9.32
N LEU A 85 -4.10 5.42 -10.59
CA LEU A 85 -3.59 6.42 -11.52
C LEU A 85 -4.02 7.86 -11.17
N PRO A 86 -5.31 8.17 -10.93
CA PRO A 86 -5.71 9.49 -10.45
C PRO A 86 -5.06 9.85 -9.11
N ALA A 87 -4.92 8.89 -8.20
CA ALA A 87 -4.25 9.10 -6.93
C ALA A 87 -2.78 9.46 -7.10
N ALA A 88 -2.05 8.78 -7.99
CA ALA A 88 -0.66 9.07 -8.28
C ALA A 88 -0.47 10.49 -8.86
N ILE A 89 -1.36 10.92 -9.76
CA ILE A 89 -1.33 12.27 -10.31
C ILE A 89 -1.52 13.31 -9.20
N ARG A 90 -2.51 13.11 -8.36
CA ARG A 90 -2.81 13.99 -7.23
C ARG A 90 -1.63 14.07 -6.24
N GLU A 91 -1.11 12.93 -5.82
CA GLU A 91 0.02 12.88 -4.85
C GLU A 91 1.29 13.53 -5.42
N LEU A 92 1.58 13.36 -6.70
CA LEU A 92 2.72 14.02 -7.34
C LEU A 92 2.58 15.55 -7.28
N GLU A 93 1.40 16.08 -7.62
CA GLU A 93 1.13 17.51 -7.56
C GLU A 93 1.21 18.05 -6.12
N GLU A 94 0.63 17.35 -5.16
CA GLU A 94 0.62 17.74 -3.74
C GLU A 94 2.02 17.75 -3.13
N GLU A 95 2.83 16.73 -3.40
CA GLU A 95 4.13 16.57 -2.77
C GLU A 95 5.26 17.33 -3.48
N THR A 96 5.19 17.53 -4.78
CA THR A 96 6.26 18.16 -5.56
C THR A 96 5.88 19.47 -6.22
N GLY A 97 4.61 19.79 -6.35
CA GLY A 97 4.11 20.90 -7.15
C GLY A 97 4.23 20.68 -8.66
N CYS A 98 4.66 19.49 -9.10
CA CYS A 98 4.87 19.18 -10.50
C CYS A 98 3.66 18.44 -11.08
N ARG A 99 3.42 18.65 -12.37
CA ARG A 99 2.42 17.92 -13.13
C ARG A 99 3.13 17.03 -14.15
N ALA A 100 2.72 15.76 -14.20
CA ALA A 100 3.23 14.83 -15.18
C ALA A 100 2.64 15.11 -16.58
N GLU A 101 3.49 15.23 -17.59
CA GLU A 101 3.06 15.26 -19.00
C GLU A 101 2.65 13.86 -19.46
N LYS A 102 3.36 12.85 -19.00
CA LYS A 102 3.12 11.45 -19.28
C LYS A 102 3.29 10.63 -18.01
N ILE A 103 2.38 9.71 -17.75
CA ILE A 103 2.44 8.79 -16.62
C ILE A 103 2.18 7.36 -17.11
N ILE A 104 3.02 6.43 -16.69
CA ILE A 104 2.98 5.04 -17.14
C ILE A 104 2.89 4.15 -15.91
N PRO A 105 1.87 3.28 -15.79
CA PRO A 105 1.85 2.25 -14.78
C PRO A 105 3.01 1.29 -14.96
N MET A 106 3.76 1.04 -13.88
CA MET A 106 4.90 0.12 -13.88
C MET A 106 4.53 -1.25 -13.34
N GLY A 107 3.58 -1.33 -12.44
CA GLY A 107 3.14 -2.57 -11.84
C GLY A 107 2.57 -2.37 -10.44
N SER A 108 2.14 -3.48 -9.85
CA SER A 108 1.63 -3.55 -8.49
C SER A 108 2.23 -4.76 -7.78
N PHE A 109 2.33 -4.68 -6.47
CA PHE A 109 2.70 -5.81 -5.61
C PHE A 109 1.86 -5.78 -4.33
N TYR A 110 1.76 -6.92 -3.66
CA TYR A 110 0.95 -7.13 -2.48
C TYR A 110 1.81 -7.51 -1.28
#